data_90a396c1f1cb2b28e7870d2cc9595c43
#
_entry.id   90a396c1f1cb2b28e7870d2cc9595c43
#
_cell.length_a   1.000
_cell.length_b   1.000
_cell.length_c   1.000
_cell.angle_alpha   90.00
_cell.angle_beta   90.00
_cell.angle_gamma   90.00
#
_symmetry.space_group_name_H-M   'P 1'
#
loop_
_entity.id
_entity.type
_entity.pdbx_description
1 polymer ?
#
loop_
_entity_poly.entity_id
_entity_poly.type
_entity_poly.pdbx_seq_one_letter_code
_entity_poly.pdbx_strand_id
1 'polypeptide(L)'
;MKVAERRKEIVHLLLSAESPISGSELAKKFGISRQIIVQDITVLKGTGYEILSTNQGYIMQKSPLKERVFKVRHTTAETEDELSCIVDLGGTVVDVFVWHKIYGKIEAELNIFSPLHIKQFMEGVRTGQSTELMHITGGYHYHTVRADNEAMLDRIETALRKRNYIVPEI
;
A
#
# COMPACT_ATOMS: atom_id res chain seq x y z
N MET A 1 22.76 5.70 22.38
CA MET A 1 21.66 4.97 21.70
C MET A 1 21.91 3.47 21.81
N LYS A 2 20.89 2.68 22.17
CA LYS A 2 21.02 1.23 22.25
C LYS A 2 21.13 0.59 20.86
N VAL A 3 21.80 -0.56 20.75
CA VAL A 3 22.00 -1.24 19.45
C VAL A 3 20.69 -1.53 18.73
N ALA A 4 19.67 -2.00 19.46
CA ALA A 4 18.36 -2.31 18.87
C ALA A 4 17.64 -1.06 18.32
N GLU A 5 17.76 0.06 19.01
CA GLU A 5 17.20 1.34 18.55
C GLU A 5 17.90 1.84 17.28
N ARG A 6 19.24 1.74 17.24
CA ARG A 6 20.03 2.11 16.08
C ARG A 6 19.65 1.28 14.87
N ARG A 7 19.48 -0.04 15.01
CA ARG A 7 19.08 -0.92 13.90
C ARG A 7 17.70 -0.59 13.36
N LYS A 8 16.75 -0.28 14.25
CA LYS A 8 15.40 0.19 13.82
C LYS A 8 15.49 1.49 13.02
N GLU A 9 16.33 2.42 13.47
CA GLU A 9 16.50 3.70 12.79
C GLU A 9 17.22 3.53 11.43
N ILE A 10 18.20 2.61 11.33
CA ILE A 10 18.82 2.26 10.04
C ILE A 10 17.77 1.74 9.07
N VAL A 11 16.89 0.82 9.49
CA VAL A 11 15.81 0.30 8.64
C VAL A 11 14.90 1.43 8.18
N HIS A 12 14.47 2.30 9.09
CA HIS A 12 13.61 3.43 8.76
C HIS A 12 14.24 4.36 7.71
N LEU A 13 15.55 4.66 7.86
CA LEU A 13 16.28 5.48 6.90
C LEU A 13 16.37 4.82 5.52
N LEU A 14 16.66 3.51 5.48
CA LEU A 14 16.76 2.79 4.22
C LEU A 14 15.42 2.61 3.52
N LEU A 15 14.31 2.49 4.27
CA LEU A 15 12.95 2.41 3.71
C LEU A 15 12.53 3.73 3.06
N SER A 16 12.89 4.87 3.68
CA SER A 16 12.53 6.20 3.19
C SER A 16 13.49 6.72 2.11
N ALA A 17 14.63 6.07 1.91
CA ALA A 17 15.63 6.51 0.94
C ALA A 17 15.22 6.17 -0.50
N GLU A 18 15.40 7.14 -1.41
CA GLU A 18 15.23 6.96 -2.86
C GLU A 18 16.53 6.53 -3.55
N SER A 19 17.66 6.69 -2.87
CA SER A 19 19.01 6.34 -3.36
C SER A 19 19.82 5.65 -2.25
N PRO A 20 20.88 4.88 -2.61
CA PRO A 20 21.71 4.21 -1.62
C PRO A 20 22.33 5.19 -0.62
N ILE A 21 22.30 4.84 0.67
CA ILE A 21 22.98 5.59 1.73
C ILE A 21 24.32 4.93 2.02
N SER A 22 25.41 5.69 1.96
CA SER A 22 26.74 5.17 2.20
C SER A 22 26.94 4.74 3.66
N GLY A 23 27.76 3.70 3.87
CA GLY A 23 28.12 3.28 5.23
C GLY A 23 28.82 4.37 6.03
N SER A 24 29.49 5.29 5.37
CA SER A 24 30.15 6.45 6.01
C SER A 24 29.12 7.50 6.47
N GLU A 25 28.06 7.76 5.69
CA GLU A 25 26.98 8.66 6.08
C GLU A 25 26.20 8.11 7.28
N LEU A 26 25.87 6.79 7.25
CA LEU A 26 25.24 6.13 8.41
C LEU A 26 26.16 6.22 9.64
N ALA A 27 27.45 5.93 9.49
CA ALA A 27 28.41 6.00 10.58
C ALA A 27 28.48 7.40 11.19
N LYS A 28 28.55 8.45 10.35
CA LYS A 28 28.53 9.84 10.78
C LYS A 28 27.21 10.20 11.49
N LYS A 29 26.06 9.81 10.96
CA LYS A 29 24.76 10.08 11.56
C LYS A 29 24.63 9.49 12.96
N PHE A 30 25.12 8.26 13.17
CA PHE A 30 25.03 7.58 14.46
C PHE A 30 26.21 7.77 15.40
N GLY A 31 27.27 8.50 14.96
CA GLY A 31 28.47 8.74 15.76
C GLY A 31 29.26 7.47 16.09
N ILE A 32 29.32 6.52 15.13
CA ILE A 32 30.01 5.22 15.29
C ILE A 32 30.92 4.94 14.10
N SER A 33 31.72 3.86 14.19
CA SER A 33 32.57 3.47 13.07
C SER A 33 31.77 2.83 11.92
N ARG A 34 32.27 2.95 10.70
CA ARG A 34 31.71 2.26 9.52
C ARG A 34 31.65 0.75 9.71
N GLN A 35 32.60 0.18 10.43
CA GLN A 35 32.63 -1.27 10.70
C GLN A 35 31.42 -1.71 11.53
N ILE A 36 30.98 -0.91 12.50
CA ILE A 36 29.77 -1.20 13.29
C ILE A 36 28.54 -1.12 12.39
N ILE A 37 28.45 -0.19 11.44
CA ILE A 37 27.37 -0.15 10.44
C ILE A 37 27.35 -1.42 9.61
N VAL A 38 28.52 -1.89 9.13
CA VAL A 38 28.60 -3.15 8.36
C VAL A 38 28.04 -4.33 9.16
N GLN A 39 28.39 -4.41 10.46
CA GLN A 39 27.88 -5.46 11.34
C GLN A 39 26.35 -5.33 11.55
N ASP A 40 25.85 -4.13 11.75
CA ASP A 40 24.40 -3.90 11.90
C ASP A 40 23.64 -4.29 10.63
N ILE A 41 24.13 -3.92 9.46
CA ILE A 41 23.53 -4.31 8.17
C ILE A 41 23.57 -5.83 8.00
N THR A 42 24.67 -6.49 8.37
CA THR A 42 24.78 -7.96 8.29
C THR A 42 23.71 -8.63 9.17
N VAL A 43 23.53 -8.15 10.39
CA VAL A 43 22.48 -8.68 11.30
C VAL A 43 21.09 -8.41 10.74
N LEU A 44 20.82 -7.21 10.24
CA LEU A 44 19.53 -6.86 9.63
C LEU A 44 19.21 -7.76 8.44
N LYS A 45 20.17 -8.02 7.55
CA LYS A 45 20.01 -9.01 6.47
C LYS A 45 19.68 -10.41 7.00
N GLY A 46 20.38 -10.84 8.05
CA GLY A 46 20.16 -12.14 8.70
C GLY A 46 18.79 -12.25 9.40
N THR A 47 18.15 -11.13 9.72
CA THR A 47 16.78 -11.07 10.31
C THR A 47 15.68 -10.86 9.26
N GLY A 48 16.00 -10.95 7.95
CA GLY A 48 15.02 -10.95 6.87
C GLY A 48 14.81 -9.59 6.17
N TYR A 49 15.59 -8.55 6.51
CA TYR A 49 15.53 -7.31 5.75
C TYR A 49 16.28 -7.43 4.42
N GLU A 50 15.59 -7.18 3.32
CA GLU A 50 16.17 -7.22 1.96
C GLU A 50 16.97 -5.94 1.68
N ILE A 51 18.18 -5.84 2.26
CA ILE A 51 19.09 -4.72 2.07
C ILE A 51 20.12 -5.07 0.99
N LEU A 52 20.14 -4.32 -0.11
CA LEU A 52 21.16 -4.43 -1.15
C LEU A 52 22.39 -3.63 -0.75
N SER A 53 23.57 -4.23 -0.95
CA SER A 53 24.86 -3.54 -0.90
C SER A 53 25.26 -3.16 -2.31
N THR A 54 25.43 -1.88 -2.58
CA THR A 54 25.88 -1.34 -3.87
C THR A 54 27.26 -0.70 -3.72
N ASN A 55 27.86 -0.29 -4.82
CA ASN A 55 29.09 0.49 -4.80
C ASN A 55 28.93 1.88 -4.17
N GLN A 56 27.69 2.41 -4.10
CA GLN A 56 27.36 3.70 -3.51
C GLN A 56 26.93 3.60 -2.03
N GLY A 57 26.52 2.40 -1.56
CA GLY A 57 26.04 2.19 -0.19
C GLY A 57 24.97 1.13 -0.08
N TYR A 58 24.09 1.31 0.89
CA TYR A 58 23.02 0.39 1.22
C TYR A 58 21.67 0.99 0.83
N ILE A 59 20.80 0.17 0.25
CA ILE A 59 19.41 0.54 -0.09
C ILE A 59 18.50 -0.63 0.25
N MET A 60 17.29 -0.32 0.72
CA MET A 60 16.27 -1.36 0.89
C MET A 60 15.79 -1.82 -0.49
N GLN A 61 15.81 -3.12 -0.75
CA GLN A 61 15.16 -3.66 -1.93
C GLN A 61 13.66 -3.52 -1.74
N LYS A 62 13.04 -2.64 -2.50
CA LYS A 62 11.59 -2.57 -2.58
C LYS A 62 11.14 -3.71 -3.48
N SER A 63 10.51 -4.73 -2.93
CA SER A 63 9.80 -5.71 -3.75
C SER A 63 8.78 -4.99 -4.62
N PRO A 64 8.60 -5.39 -5.88
CA PRO A 64 7.57 -4.76 -6.71
C PRO A 64 6.22 -4.91 -6.01
N LEU A 65 5.50 -3.80 -5.91
CA LEU A 65 4.15 -3.78 -5.33
C LEU A 65 3.28 -4.82 -6.05
N LYS A 66 2.42 -5.47 -5.29
CA LYS A 66 1.47 -6.46 -5.81
C LYS A 66 0.12 -5.82 -6.02
N GLU A 67 -0.57 -6.26 -7.05
CA GLU A 67 -1.92 -5.79 -7.37
C GLU A 67 -2.88 -6.98 -7.46
N ARG A 68 -4.10 -6.75 -7.01
CA ARG A 68 -5.21 -7.70 -7.13
C ARG A 68 -6.49 -6.94 -7.43
N VAL A 69 -7.30 -7.51 -8.31
CA VAL A 69 -8.61 -6.97 -8.61
C VAL A 69 -9.65 -7.65 -7.72
N PHE A 70 -10.44 -6.84 -7.03
CA PHE A 70 -11.58 -7.31 -6.25
C PHE A 70 -12.88 -6.91 -6.92
N LYS A 71 -13.75 -7.89 -7.14
CA LYS A 71 -15.15 -7.63 -7.53
C LYS A 71 -15.97 -7.44 -6.26
N VAL A 72 -16.54 -6.27 -6.12
CA VAL A 72 -17.27 -5.89 -4.91
C VAL A 72 -18.68 -5.43 -5.21
N ARG A 73 -19.53 -5.47 -4.20
CA ARG A 73 -20.89 -4.95 -4.23
C ARG A 73 -21.26 -4.40 -2.85
N HIS A 74 -21.66 -3.16 -2.82
CA HIS A 74 -22.17 -2.48 -1.63
C HIS A 74 -23.04 -1.30 -2.02
N THR A 75 -23.56 -0.56 -1.05
CA THR A 75 -24.31 0.68 -1.22
C THR A 75 -23.39 1.89 -1.06
N THR A 76 -23.83 3.08 -1.53
CA THR A 76 -23.10 4.34 -1.30
C THR A 76 -22.82 4.62 0.17
N ALA A 77 -23.72 4.21 1.08
CA ALA A 77 -23.52 4.39 2.52
C ALA A 77 -22.35 3.55 3.08
N GLU A 78 -21.94 2.51 2.38
CA GLU A 78 -20.89 1.57 2.77
C GLU A 78 -19.54 1.87 2.08
N THR A 79 -19.52 2.79 1.11
CA THR A 79 -18.30 3.14 0.34
C THR A 79 -17.15 3.59 1.24
N GLU A 80 -17.43 4.43 2.24
CA GLU A 80 -16.40 4.91 3.18
C GLU A 80 -15.81 3.76 4.01
N ASP A 81 -16.65 2.81 4.46
CA ASP A 81 -16.20 1.63 5.22
C ASP A 81 -15.36 0.67 4.35
N GLU A 82 -15.75 0.46 3.09
CA GLU A 82 -14.97 -0.35 2.16
C GLU A 82 -13.58 0.25 1.92
N LEU A 83 -13.51 1.53 1.54
CA LEU A 83 -12.24 2.23 1.28
C LEU A 83 -11.36 2.25 2.54
N SER A 84 -11.94 2.51 3.71
CA SER A 84 -11.21 2.49 4.99
C SER A 84 -10.67 1.10 5.30
N CYS A 85 -11.45 0.04 5.07
CA CYS A 85 -11.02 -1.33 5.25
C CYS A 85 -9.75 -1.67 4.44
N ILE A 86 -9.65 -1.19 3.20
CA ILE A 86 -8.49 -1.41 2.33
C ILE A 86 -7.29 -0.59 2.81
N VAL A 87 -7.49 0.70 3.07
CA VAL A 87 -6.44 1.65 3.43
C VAL A 87 -5.84 1.35 4.81
N ASP A 88 -6.66 1.03 5.80
CA ASP A 88 -6.22 0.72 7.17
C ASP A 88 -5.35 -0.55 7.23
N LEU A 89 -5.50 -1.45 6.27
CA LEU A 89 -4.67 -2.65 6.10
C LEU A 89 -3.44 -2.42 5.22
N GLY A 90 -3.15 -1.17 4.84
CA GLY A 90 -1.99 -0.79 4.05
C GLY A 90 -2.16 -0.93 2.54
N GLY A 91 -3.39 -1.11 2.06
CA GLY A 91 -3.71 -1.12 0.63
C GLY A 91 -3.86 0.27 0.04
N THR A 92 -3.63 0.37 -1.26
CA THR A 92 -3.97 1.52 -2.08
C THR A 92 -5.04 1.11 -3.07
N VAL A 93 -6.16 1.82 -3.09
CA VAL A 93 -7.17 1.66 -4.14
C VAL A 93 -6.70 2.46 -5.36
N VAL A 94 -6.23 1.75 -6.38
CA VAL A 94 -5.63 2.34 -7.59
C VAL A 94 -6.70 2.95 -8.48
N ASP A 95 -7.75 2.18 -8.72
CA ASP A 95 -8.84 2.54 -9.63
C ASP A 95 -10.19 2.00 -9.15
N VAL A 96 -11.23 2.41 -9.84
CA VAL A 96 -12.56 1.79 -9.86
C VAL A 96 -12.98 1.55 -11.29
N PHE A 97 -13.52 0.40 -11.59
CA PHE A 97 -14.09 0.15 -12.92
C PHE A 97 -15.34 -0.73 -12.87
N VAL A 98 -16.13 -0.61 -13.94
CA VAL A 98 -17.31 -1.44 -14.19
C VAL A 98 -17.30 -1.98 -15.62
N TRP A 99 -17.98 -3.09 -15.84
CA TRP A 99 -18.21 -3.63 -17.18
C TRP A 99 -19.61 -3.26 -17.63
N HIS A 100 -19.70 -2.35 -18.58
CA HIS A 100 -20.96 -1.91 -19.18
C HIS A 100 -21.24 -2.71 -20.47
N LYS A 101 -22.48 -3.16 -20.66
CA LYS A 101 -22.85 -4.03 -21.81
C LYS A 101 -22.57 -3.40 -23.17
N ILE A 102 -22.69 -2.06 -23.28
CA ILE A 102 -22.52 -1.33 -24.55
C ILE A 102 -21.15 -0.69 -24.63
N TYR A 103 -20.69 -0.04 -23.53
CA TYR A 103 -19.45 0.76 -23.54
C TYR A 103 -18.20 -0.03 -23.17
N GLY A 104 -18.33 -1.30 -22.75
CA GLY A 104 -17.20 -2.08 -22.28
C GLY A 104 -16.71 -1.67 -20.89
N LYS A 105 -15.42 -1.69 -20.65
CA LYS A 105 -14.81 -1.25 -19.39
C LYS A 105 -14.88 0.26 -19.27
N ILE A 106 -15.52 0.75 -18.21
CA ILE A 106 -15.50 2.16 -17.80
C ILE A 106 -14.66 2.23 -16.53
N GLU A 107 -13.64 3.06 -16.50
CA GLU A 107 -12.62 3.10 -15.46
C GLU A 107 -12.31 4.53 -15.02
N ALA A 108 -12.02 4.71 -13.75
CA ALA A 108 -11.53 5.97 -13.20
C ALA A 108 -10.38 5.70 -12.22
N GLU A 109 -9.28 6.44 -12.36
CA GLU A 109 -8.18 6.40 -11.39
C GLU A 109 -8.61 7.06 -10.08
N LEU A 110 -8.30 6.43 -8.95
CA LEU A 110 -8.61 6.92 -7.61
C LEU A 110 -7.36 7.26 -6.81
N ASN A 111 -6.38 6.35 -6.79
CA ASN A 111 -5.14 6.49 -6.02
C ASN A 111 -5.37 6.82 -4.54
N ILE A 112 -6.35 6.16 -3.90
CA ILE A 112 -6.72 6.35 -2.50
C ILE A 112 -5.83 5.47 -1.62
N PHE A 113 -4.97 6.09 -0.80
CA PHE A 113 -4.04 5.40 0.08
C PHE A 113 -3.96 5.99 1.51
N SER A 114 -4.85 6.93 1.86
CA SER A 114 -4.89 7.53 3.18
C SER A 114 -6.32 7.93 3.59
N PRO A 115 -6.61 8.06 4.90
CA PRO A 115 -7.89 8.56 5.37
C PRO A 115 -8.25 9.95 4.83
N LEU A 116 -7.24 10.80 4.55
CA LEU A 116 -7.47 12.11 3.94
C LEU A 116 -8.04 11.98 2.53
N HIS A 117 -7.50 11.07 1.72
CA HIS A 117 -8.00 10.84 0.36
C HIS A 117 -9.42 10.27 0.38
N ILE A 118 -9.73 9.37 1.32
CA ILE A 118 -11.11 8.87 1.50
C ILE A 118 -12.06 10.03 1.79
N LYS A 119 -11.70 10.91 2.73
CA LYS A 119 -12.53 12.08 3.07
C LYS A 119 -12.75 12.99 1.88
N GLN A 120 -11.72 13.28 1.08
CA GLN A 120 -11.82 14.11 -0.12
C GLN A 120 -12.74 13.46 -1.17
N PHE A 121 -12.59 12.15 -1.40
CA PHE A 121 -13.45 11.39 -2.31
C PHE A 121 -14.91 11.43 -1.87
N MET A 122 -15.18 11.13 -0.60
CA MET A 122 -16.55 11.14 -0.04
C MET A 122 -17.19 12.53 -0.05
N GLU A 123 -16.39 13.60 0.09
CA GLU A 123 -16.89 14.96 -0.05
C GLU A 123 -17.37 15.24 -1.48
N GLY A 124 -16.63 14.79 -2.50
CA GLY A 124 -17.02 14.89 -3.91
C GLY A 124 -18.32 14.13 -4.21
N VAL A 125 -18.50 12.95 -3.62
CA VAL A 125 -19.74 12.15 -3.74
C VAL A 125 -20.91 12.86 -3.06
N ARG A 126 -20.75 13.34 -1.82
CA ARG A 126 -21.81 14.01 -1.04
C ARG A 126 -22.27 15.32 -1.65
N THR A 127 -21.37 16.09 -2.23
CA THR A 127 -21.71 17.38 -2.86
C THR A 127 -22.35 17.23 -4.23
N GLY A 128 -22.48 15.98 -4.74
CA GLY A 128 -23.04 15.70 -6.06
C GLY A 128 -22.15 16.15 -7.24
N GLN A 129 -20.89 16.46 -6.97
CA GLN A 129 -19.92 16.77 -8.03
C GLN A 129 -19.59 15.54 -8.88
N SER A 130 -19.76 14.34 -8.32
CA SER A 130 -19.55 13.07 -9.01
C SER A 130 -20.58 12.04 -8.56
N THR A 131 -20.88 11.10 -9.46
CA THR A 131 -21.72 9.94 -9.18
C THR A 131 -20.81 8.71 -9.24
N GLU A 132 -20.94 7.81 -8.25
CA GLU A 132 -20.17 6.58 -8.19
C GLU A 132 -20.50 5.66 -9.37
N LEU A 133 -19.47 5.07 -10.02
CA LEU A 133 -19.63 4.17 -11.18
C LEU A 133 -20.51 2.96 -10.88
N MET A 134 -20.57 2.49 -9.64
CA MET A 134 -21.38 1.34 -9.24
C MET A 134 -22.89 1.52 -9.49
N HIS A 135 -23.38 2.75 -9.61
CA HIS A 135 -24.78 3.01 -9.91
C HIS A 135 -25.19 2.54 -11.32
N ILE A 136 -24.23 2.46 -12.25
CA ILE A 136 -24.45 1.98 -13.62
C ILE A 136 -24.73 0.48 -13.65
N THR A 137 -24.28 -0.27 -12.65
CA THR A 137 -24.28 -1.73 -12.60
C THR A 137 -25.05 -2.32 -11.41
N GLY A 138 -25.89 -1.51 -10.74
CA GLY A 138 -26.67 -1.99 -9.59
C GLY A 138 -25.82 -2.34 -8.37
N GLY A 139 -24.74 -1.60 -8.13
CA GLY A 139 -23.83 -1.75 -6.99
C GLY A 139 -22.58 -2.58 -7.29
N TYR A 140 -22.52 -3.32 -8.39
CA TYR A 140 -21.34 -4.11 -8.77
C TYR A 140 -20.26 -3.24 -9.38
N HIS A 141 -19.04 -3.35 -8.86
CA HIS A 141 -17.87 -2.69 -9.41
C HIS A 141 -16.61 -3.47 -9.07
N TYR A 142 -15.49 -3.00 -9.57
CA TYR A 142 -14.18 -3.61 -9.37
C TYR A 142 -13.21 -2.55 -8.89
N HIS A 143 -12.32 -2.94 -7.98
CA HIS A 143 -11.17 -2.15 -7.57
C HIS A 143 -9.89 -2.91 -7.86
N THR A 144 -8.92 -2.25 -8.50
CA THR A 144 -7.53 -2.68 -8.45
C THR A 144 -6.93 -2.17 -7.15
N VAL A 145 -6.51 -3.10 -6.30
CA VAL A 145 -5.87 -2.78 -5.01
C VAL A 145 -4.41 -3.17 -5.08
N ARG A 146 -3.55 -2.25 -4.69
CA ARG A 146 -2.10 -2.40 -4.62
C ARG A 146 -1.64 -2.47 -3.17
N ALA A 147 -0.68 -3.36 -2.87
CA ALA A 147 -0.07 -3.51 -1.56
C ALA A 147 1.38 -3.98 -1.67
N ASP A 148 2.13 -3.91 -0.58
CA ASP A 148 3.55 -4.27 -0.54
C ASP A 148 3.81 -5.75 -0.84
N ASN A 149 2.85 -6.63 -0.52
CA ASN A 149 2.98 -8.08 -0.70
C ASN A 149 1.61 -8.78 -0.78
N GLU A 150 1.63 -10.05 -1.23
CA GLU A 150 0.43 -10.89 -1.35
C GLU A 150 -0.27 -11.12 0.00
N ALA A 151 0.48 -11.26 1.10
CA ALA A 151 -0.10 -11.48 2.42
C ALA A 151 -0.97 -10.29 2.88
N MET A 152 -0.62 -9.06 2.48
CA MET A 152 -1.47 -7.88 2.70
C MET A 152 -2.74 -7.95 1.86
N LEU A 153 -2.65 -8.32 0.59
CA LEU A 153 -3.82 -8.50 -0.27
C LEU A 153 -4.77 -9.59 0.27
N ASP A 154 -4.23 -10.69 0.81
CA ASP A 154 -5.01 -11.75 1.44
C ASP A 154 -5.76 -11.26 2.69
N ARG A 155 -5.12 -10.40 3.50
CA ARG A 155 -5.77 -9.77 4.68
C ARG A 155 -6.88 -8.83 4.27
N ILE A 156 -6.65 -8.02 3.24
CA ILE A 156 -7.66 -7.09 2.68
C ILE A 156 -8.84 -7.90 2.15
N GLU A 157 -8.60 -8.94 1.36
CA GLU A 157 -9.66 -9.81 0.85
C GLU A 157 -10.48 -10.44 1.97
N THR A 158 -9.81 -10.95 2.99
CA THR A 158 -10.47 -11.55 4.17
C THR A 158 -11.35 -10.52 4.89
N ALA A 159 -10.88 -9.28 5.05
CA ALA A 159 -11.63 -8.23 5.71
C ALA A 159 -12.84 -7.76 4.88
N LEU A 160 -12.71 -7.66 3.55
CA LEU A 160 -13.80 -7.36 2.63
C LEU A 160 -14.85 -8.47 2.61
N ARG A 161 -14.43 -9.75 2.65
CA ARG A 161 -15.34 -10.92 2.75
C ARG A 161 -16.14 -10.91 4.05
N LYS A 162 -15.52 -10.58 5.18
CA LYS A 162 -16.22 -10.47 6.49
C LYS A 162 -17.31 -9.40 6.48
N ARG A 163 -17.16 -8.37 5.66
CA ARG A 163 -18.14 -7.29 5.46
C ARG A 163 -19.17 -7.60 4.38
N ASN A 164 -19.07 -8.75 3.73
CA ASN A 164 -19.90 -9.19 2.60
C ASN A 164 -19.79 -8.27 1.36
N TYR A 165 -18.65 -7.59 1.19
CA TYR A 165 -18.43 -6.75 0.01
C TYR A 165 -17.94 -7.56 -1.19
N ILE A 166 -17.14 -8.61 -0.99
CA ILE A 166 -16.67 -9.46 -2.09
C ILE A 166 -17.83 -10.24 -2.72
N VAL A 167 -17.94 -10.14 -4.03
CA VAL A 167 -18.86 -10.97 -4.81
C VAL A 167 -18.21 -12.34 -5.04
N PRO A 168 -18.80 -13.46 -4.60
CA PRO A 168 -18.26 -14.77 -4.88
C PRO A 168 -18.16 -15.01 -6.39
N GLU A 169 -17.07 -15.65 -6.82
CA GLU A 169 -17.01 -16.23 -8.16
C GLU A 169 -17.98 -17.40 -8.23
N ILE A 170 -18.84 -17.41 -9.27
CA ILE A 170 -19.80 -18.48 -9.53
C ILE A 170 -19.11 -19.57 -10.32
#